data_e57e571c7a408002fcfddafafdfccece
#
_entry.id   e57e571c7a408002fcfddafafdfccece
#
_cell.length_a   1.000
_cell.length_b   1.000
_cell.length_c   1.000
_cell.angle_alpha   90.00
_cell.angle_beta   90.00
_cell.angle_gamma   90.00
#
_symmetry.space_group_name_H-M   'P 1'
#
loop_
_entity.id
_entity.type
_entity.pdbx_description
1 polymer ?
#
loop_
_entity_poly.entity_id
_entity_poly.type
_entity_poly.pdbx_seq_one_letter_code
_entity_poly.pdbx_strand_id
1 'polypeptide(L)'
;MKLRHLAAAVVATAALTLAGCSAADTASWNISQDSDNFKVTRRITFVNGITDKYLLTIEGLCSIKDSKEDNSKGQLEVTCKVGDNQFKKHFLGLSDNVTYVVEQTEPVKTDAYHYKVVYRPETLVPDIDVKTSGKEG
;
A
#
# COMPACT_ATOMS: atom_id res chain seq x y z
N MET A 1 16.06 -15.08 -47.62
CA MET A 1 16.78 -15.26 -46.33
C MET A 1 16.76 -14.03 -45.42
N LYS A 2 16.90 -12.82 -45.92
CA LYS A 2 16.97 -11.57 -45.13
C LYS A 2 15.66 -11.23 -44.36
N LEU A 3 14.48 -11.56 -44.89
CA LEU A 3 13.18 -11.26 -44.27
C LEU A 3 12.91 -12.11 -42.99
N ARG A 4 13.38 -13.34 -42.99
CA ARG A 4 13.20 -14.26 -41.84
C ARG A 4 14.03 -13.84 -40.61
N HIS A 5 15.20 -13.25 -40.82
CA HIS A 5 16.05 -12.76 -39.73
C HIS A 5 15.52 -11.43 -39.14
N LEU A 6 14.90 -10.58 -39.95
CA LEU A 6 14.26 -9.36 -39.47
C LEU A 6 13.04 -9.67 -38.61
N ALA A 7 12.20 -10.65 -38.99
CA ALA A 7 11.05 -11.05 -38.19
C ALA A 7 11.46 -11.65 -36.82
N ALA A 8 12.54 -12.44 -36.77
CA ALA A 8 13.05 -13.01 -35.53
C ALA A 8 13.63 -11.95 -34.61
N ALA A 9 14.29 -10.91 -35.13
CA ALA A 9 14.83 -9.82 -34.32
C ALA A 9 13.73 -8.94 -33.70
N VAL A 10 12.64 -8.70 -34.42
CA VAL A 10 11.48 -7.91 -33.91
C VAL A 10 10.75 -8.66 -32.79
N VAL A 11 10.59 -9.97 -32.93
CA VAL A 11 9.95 -10.81 -31.88
C VAL A 11 10.80 -10.86 -30.62
N ALA A 12 12.13 -10.95 -30.75
CA ALA A 12 13.04 -10.99 -29.59
C ALA A 12 13.05 -9.66 -28.82
N THR A 13 13.02 -8.51 -29.51
CA THR A 13 12.94 -7.20 -28.84
C THR A 13 11.60 -6.98 -28.15
N ALA A 14 10.48 -7.42 -28.70
CA ALA A 14 9.17 -7.32 -28.08
C ALA A 14 9.06 -8.19 -26.79
N ALA A 15 9.69 -9.35 -26.75
CA ALA A 15 9.68 -10.22 -25.57
C ALA A 15 10.50 -9.63 -24.41
N LEU A 16 11.57 -8.91 -24.67
CA LEU A 16 12.40 -8.28 -23.63
C LEU A 16 11.69 -7.09 -22.95
N THR A 17 10.86 -6.33 -23.68
CA THR A 17 10.11 -5.20 -23.10
C THR A 17 8.96 -5.65 -22.20
N LEU A 18 8.31 -6.78 -22.47
CA LEU A 18 7.24 -7.34 -21.65
C LEU A 18 7.77 -7.87 -20.28
N ALA A 19 8.98 -8.41 -20.26
CA ALA A 19 9.59 -8.91 -19.01
C ALA A 19 9.91 -7.77 -18.03
N GLY A 20 10.27 -6.58 -18.51
CA GLY A 20 10.58 -5.42 -17.68
C GLY A 20 9.36 -4.87 -16.93
N CYS A 21 8.20 -4.79 -17.57
CA CYS A 21 6.95 -4.36 -16.94
C CYS A 21 6.50 -5.35 -15.85
N SER A 22 6.59 -6.64 -16.09
CA SER A 22 6.24 -7.68 -15.12
C SER A 22 7.09 -7.63 -13.84
N ALA A 23 8.39 -7.35 -13.94
CA ALA A 23 9.27 -7.24 -12.79
C ALA A 23 8.95 -6.02 -11.89
N ALA A 24 8.63 -4.89 -12.50
CA ALA A 24 8.22 -3.68 -11.77
C ALA A 24 6.89 -3.89 -11.03
N ASP A 25 5.91 -4.53 -11.66
CA ASP A 25 4.62 -4.84 -11.05
C ASP A 25 4.78 -5.81 -9.86
N THR A 26 5.59 -6.84 -10.01
CA THR A 26 5.87 -7.80 -8.94
C THR A 26 6.56 -7.12 -7.75
N ALA A 27 7.56 -6.29 -8.00
CA ALA A 27 8.25 -5.54 -6.95
C ALA A 27 7.29 -4.58 -6.23
N SER A 28 6.46 -3.84 -6.98
CA SER A 28 5.46 -2.91 -6.44
C SER A 28 4.44 -3.64 -5.56
N TRP A 29 3.93 -4.77 -6.01
CA TRP A 29 3.02 -5.62 -5.23
C TRP A 29 3.65 -6.05 -3.90
N ASN A 30 4.87 -6.58 -3.95
CA ASN A 30 5.57 -7.07 -2.77
C ASN A 30 5.84 -5.97 -1.74
N ILE A 31 6.21 -4.76 -2.19
CA ILE A 31 6.38 -3.58 -1.34
C ILE A 31 5.03 -3.17 -0.71
N SER A 32 3.94 -3.24 -1.45
CA SER A 32 2.61 -2.94 -0.92
C SER A 32 2.22 -3.93 0.17
N GLN A 33 2.45 -5.22 -0.03
CA GLN A 33 2.21 -6.26 0.98
C GLN A 33 3.06 -6.03 2.24
N ASP A 34 4.32 -5.67 2.09
CA ASP A 34 5.19 -5.37 3.24
C ASP A 34 4.75 -4.11 3.98
N SER A 35 4.21 -3.13 3.27
CA SER A 35 3.64 -1.92 3.88
C SER A 35 2.39 -2.23 4.71
N ASP A 36 1.49 -3.06 4.18
CA ASP A 36 0.28 -3.49 4.89
C ASP A 36 0.58 -4.40 6.08
N ASN A 37 1.77 -4.99 6.11
CA ASN A 37 2.31 -5.74 7.23
C ASN A 37 3.19 -4.90 8.18
N PHE A 38 3.19 -3.57 8.04
CA PHE A 38 3.96 -2.64 8.89
C PHE A 38 5.47 -2.90 8.88
N LYS A 39 6.03 -3.23 7.70
CA LYS A 39 7.46 -3.50 7.53
C LYS A 39 8.21 -2.40 6.77
N VAL A 40 7.47 -1.42 6.27
CA VAL A 40 8.01 -0.33 5.45
C VAL A 40 7.73 0.99 6.13
N THR A 41 8.79 1.78 6.36
CA THR A 41 8.64 3.13 6.89
C THR A 41 8.20 4.08 5.78
N ARG A 42 7.10 4.78 6.04
CA ARG A 42 6.50 5.75 5.11
C ARG A 42 6.36 7.11 5.75
N ARG A 43 6.48 8.14 4.92
CA ARG A 43 6.11 9.51 5.24
C ARG A 43 4.91 9.90 4.38
N ILE A 44 3.84 10.32 5.04
CA ILE A 44 2.62 10.80 4.41
C ILE A 44 2.50 12.28 4.73
N THR A 45 2.57 13.12 3.71
CA THR A 45 2.52 14.58 3.86
C THR A 45 1.27 15.12 3.18
N PHE A 46 0.47 15.85 3.94
CA PHE A 46 -0.74 16.52 3.46
C PHE A 46 -0.43 17.98 3.15
N VAL A 47 -0.84 18.40 1.96
CA VAL A 47 -0.55 19.73 1.43
C VAL A 47 -1.85 20.36 0.94
N ASN A 48 -2.02 21.65 1.22
CA ASN A 48 -3.05 22.46 0.58
C ASN A 48 -2.52 22.90 -0.80
N GLY A 49 -3.10 22.36 -1.88
CA GLY A 49 -2.65 22.63 -3.25
C GLY A 49 -2.93 24.03 -3.78
N ILE A 50 -3.70 24.85 -3.04
CA ILE A 50 -3.96 26.26 -3.41
C ILE A 50 -2.98 27.19 -2.71
N THR A 51 -2.67 26.93 -1.45
CA THR A 51 -1.86 27.82 -0.61
C THR A 51 -0.43 27.35 -0.40
N ASP A 52 -0.06 26.20 -0.97
CA ASP A 52 1.25 25.53 -0.81
C ASP A 52 1.67 25.28 0.65
N LYS A 53 0.68 25.21 1.55
CA LYS A 53 0.95 25.00 2.97
C LYS A 53 0.90 23.52 3.33
N TYR A 54 1.90 23.09 4.07
CA TYR A 54 1.89 21.77 4.72
C TYR A 54 0.88 21.78 5.87
N LEU A 55 -0.01 20.79 5.88
CA LEU A 55 -1.05 20.67 6.90
C LEU A 55 -0.65 19.70 8.00
N LEU A 56 -0.15 18.54 7.61
CA LEU A 56 0.19 17.44 8.52
C LEU A 56 1.20 16.51 7.85
N THR A 57 2.13 16.00 8.64
CA THR A 57 3.03 14.92 8.23
C THR A 57 2.90 13.78 9.22
N ILE A 58 2.72 12.56 8.72
CA ILE A 58 2.70 11.31 9.48
C ILE A 58 3.88 10.48 9.01
N GLU A 59 4.73 10.01 9.92
CA GLU A 59 5.88 9.17 9.59
C GLU A 59 5.92 7.95 10.50
N GLY A 60 6.23 6.80 9.94
CA GLY A 60 6.38 5.54 10.66
C GLY A 60 6.07 4.31 9.83
N LEU A 61 5.94 3.18 10.50
CA LEU A 61 5.50 1.91 9.91
C LEU A 61 3.98 1.96 9.69
N CYS A 62 3.57 2.50 8.55
CA CYS A 62 2.18 2.84 8.29
C CYS A 62 1.63 2.10 7.06
N SER A 63 0.41 1.56 7.21
CA SER A 63 -0.44 1.12 6.12
C SER A 63 -1.46 2.21 5.77
N ILE A 64 -1.80 2.30 4.51
CA ILE A 64 -2.70 3.31 3.96
C ILE A 64 -3.84 2.62 3.22
N LYS A 65 -5.05 3.04 3.52
CA LYS A 65 -6.25 2.57 2.84
C LYS A 65 -7.08 3.75 2.34
N ASP A 66 -7.39 3.73 1.06
CA ASP A 66 -8.32 4.69 0.47
C ASP A 66 -9.75 4.15 0.67
N SER A 67 -10.53 4.83 1.47
CA SER A 67 -11.95 4.50 1.69
C SER A 67 -12.78 5.20 0.63
N LYS A 68 -12.94 4.54 -0.52
CA LYS A 68 -13.93 4.92 -1.54
C LYS A 68 -15.30 4.30 -1.20
N GLU A 69 -15.81 4.53 -0.01
CA GLU A 69 -17.14 4.09 0.32
C GLU A 69 -18.15 5.16 -0.08
N ASP A 70 -18.92 4.83 -1.11
CA ASP A 70 -20.24 5.37 -1.50
C ASP A 70 -20.47 6.88 -1.25
N ASN A 71 -20.26 7.71 -2.30
CA ASN A 71 -20.58 9.15 -2.35
C ASN A 71 -19.89 10.08 -1.33
N SER A 72 -19.01 9.62 -0.50
CA SER A 72 -18.21 10.47 0.37
C SER A 72 -16.96 10.96 -0.36
N LYS A 73 -16.70 12.25 -0.30
CA LYS A 73 -15.44 12.88 -0.68
C LYS A 73 -14.31 12.04 -0.08
N GLY A 74 -13.36 11.58 -0.90
CA GLY A 74 -12.34 10.61 -0.54
C GLY A 74 -11.81 10.77 0.88
N GLN A 75 -11.80 9.68 1.62
CA GLN A 75 -11.24 9.63 2.97
C GLN A 75 -10.02 8.71 2.93
N LEU A 76 -8.90 9.20 3.43
CA LEU A 76 -7.70 8.40 3.60
C LEU A 76 -7.61 7.90 5.04
N GLU A 77 -7.46 6.59 5.20
CA GLU A 77 -7.16 5.97 6.48
C GLU A 77 -5.67 5.63 6.55
N VAL A 78 -5.01 6.11 7.58
CA VAL A 78 -3.60 5.80 7.85
C VAL A 78 -3.51 5.09 9.19
N THR A 79 -3.06 3.85 9.18
CA THR A 79 -2.84 3.06 10.39
C THR A 79 -1.34 2.87 10.57
N CYS A 80 -0.80 3.29 11.70
CA CYS A 80 0.62 3.20 12.02
C CYS A 80 0.86 2.33 13.25
N LYS A 81 1.83 1.41 13.15
CA LYS A 81 2.33 0.63 14.28
C LYS A 81 3.27 1.50 15.11
N VAL A 82 2.99 1.66 16.39
CA VAL A 82 3.77 2.50 17.33
C VAL A 82 4.43 1.69 18.46
N GLY A 83 4.13 0.40 18.55
CA GLY A 83 4.70 -0.51 19.55
C GLY A 83 4.20 -1.94 19.31
N ASP A 84 4.55 -2.87 20.20
CA ASP A 84 4.04 -4.24 20.14
C ASP A 84 2.54 -4.23 20.41
N ASN A 85 1.77 -4.72 19.43
CA ASN A 85 0.30 -4.71 19.43
C ASN A 85 -0.34 -3.32 19.67
N GLN A 86 0.42 -2.25 19.40
CA GLN A 86 -0.05 -0.87 19.56
C GLN A 86 -0.11 -0.16 18.24
N PHE A 87 -1.27 0.41 17.92
CA PHE A 87 -1.52 1.08 16.67
C PHE A 87 -2.19 2.44 16.89
N LYS A 88 -1.86 3.40 16.02
CA LYS A 88 -2.59 4.66 15.89
C LYS A 88 -3.28 4.69 14.54
N LYS A 89 -4.52 5.12 14.51
CA LYS A 89 -5.29 5.29 13.27
C LYS A 89 -5.66 6.76 13.08
N HIS A 90 -5.41 7.26 11.88
CA HIS A 90 -5.74 8.61 11.45
C HIS A 90 -6.74 8.53 10.32
N PHE A 91 -7.76 9.37 10.39
CA PHE A 91 -8.75 9.55 9.34
C PHE A 91 -8.60 10.96 8.77
N LEU A 92 -8.39 11.05 7.48
CA LEU A 92 -8.10 12.31 6.81
C LEU A 92 -9.10 12.51 5.69
N GLY A 93 -9.92 13.55 5.82
CA GLY A 93 -10.83 13.96 4.75
C GLY A 93 -10.03 14.63 3.63
N LEU A 94 -10.24 14.16 2.41
CA LEU A 94 -9.68 14.77 1.21
C LEU A 94 -10.71 15.76 0.64
N SER A 95 -10.24 16.88 0.17
CA SER A 95 -11.06 17.90 -0.50
C SER A 95 -10.37 18.35 -1.78
N ASP A 96 -11.04 19.13 -2.59
CA ASP A 96 -10.49 19.64 -3.85
C ASP A 96 -9.19 20.44 -3.65
N ASN A 97 -8.98 20.95 -2.43
CA ASN A 97 -7.82 21.76 -2.07
C ASN A 97 -6.75 21.00 -1.28
N VAL A 98 -7.06 19.80 -0.80
CA VAL A 98 -6.14 19.01 0.02
C VAL A 98 -5.72 17.76 -0.75
N THR A 99 -4.43 17.64 -0.96
CA THR A 99 -3.80 16.47 -1.54
C THR A 99 -2.77 15.88 -0.59
N TYR A 100 -2.25 14.71 -0.91
CA TYR A 100 -1.21 14.07 -0.12
C TYR A 100 -0.15 13.43 -1.01
N VAL A 101 1.05 13.33 -0.46
CA VAL A 101 2.17 12.60 -1.04
C VAL A 101 2.56 11.51 -0.07
N VAL A 102 2.78 10.32 -0.59
CA VAL A 102 3.31 9.18 0.17
C VAL A 102 4.66 8.82 -0.38
N GLU A 103 5.67 8.84 0.46
CA GLU A 103 7.01 8.38 0.11
C GLU A 103 7.44 7.26 1.06
N GLN A 104 8.19 6.33 0.54
CA GLN A 104 8.92 5.34 1.32
C GLN A 104 10.25 5.98 1.74
N THR A 105 10.53 6.08 3.04
CA THR A 105 11.71 6.80 3.54
C THR A 105 12.99 5.98 3.45
N GLU A 106 12.88 4.64 3.41
CA GLU A 106 14.00 3.73 3.33
C GLU A 106 13.78 2.67 2.25
N PRO A 107 14.83 2.29 1.48
CA PRO A 107 14.71 1.21 0.52
C PRO A 107 14.54 -0.14 1.23
N VAL A 108 13.69 -1.00 0.69
CA VAL A 108 13.52 -2.38 1.17
C VAL A 108 13.96 -3.37 0.11
N LYS A 109 14.52 -4.50 0.56
CA LYS A 109 14.82 -5.62 -0.33
C LYS A 109 13.51 -6.33 -0.68
N THR A 110 13.21 -6.44 -1.95
CA THR A 110 12.04 -7.15 -2.44
C THR A 110 12.41 -8.02 -3.64
N ASP A 111 11.63 -9.09 -3.86
CA ASP A 111 11.76 -9.93 -5.04
C ASP A 111 10.98 -9.28 -6.20
N ALA A 112 11.61 -9.18 -7.37
CA ALA A 112 11.01 -8.64 -8.59
C ALA A 112 10.42 -9.73 -9.51
N TYR A 113 10.60 -10.99 -9.18
CA TYR A 113 10.22 -12.13 -10.04
C TYR A 113 9.14 -13.02 -9.44
N HIS A 114 9.03 -13.08 -8.10
CA HIS A 114 8.08 -13.93 -7.40
C HIS A 114 7.18 -13.09 -6.49
N TYR A 115 5.87 -13.29 -6.60
CA TYR A 115 4.90 -12.67 -5.71
C TYR A 115 5.02 -13.22 -4.29
N LYS A 116 5.06 -12.33 -3.31
CA LYS A 116 5.05 -12.69 -1.90
C LYS A 116 3.64 -12.99 -1.45
N VAL A 117 3.42 -14.21 -0.96
CA VAL A 117 2.16 -14.60 -0.32
C VAL A 117 2.36 -14.60 1.19
N VAL A 118 1.61 -13.74 1.89
CA VAL A 118 1.61 -13.69 3.35
C VAL A 118 0.43 -14.49 3.87
N TYR A 119 0.71 -15.67 4.42
CA TYR A 119 -0.29 -16.52 5.07
C TYR A 119 -0.32 -16.20 6.57
N ARG A 120 -1.49 -15.85 7.10
CA ARG A 120 -1.73 -15.58 8.51
C ARG A 120 -2.77 -16.56 9.04
N PRO A 121 -2.37 -17.67 9.65
CA PRO A 121 -3.30 -18.68 10.17
C PRO A 121 -4.21 -18.12 11.27
N GLU A 122 -3.75 -17.10 12.00
CA GLU A 122 -4.49 -16.44 13.08
C GLU A 122 -5.78 -15.77 12.61
N THR A 123 -5.83 -15.36 11.35
CA THR A 123 -7.05 -14.74 10.77
C THR A 123 -8.13 -15.75 10.41
N LEU A 124 -7.83 -17.04 10.43
CA LEU A 124 -8.79 -18.11 10.13
C LEU A 124 -9.63 -18.50 11.35
N VAL A 125 -9.17 -18.15 12.55
CA VAL A 125 -9.91 -18.38 13.80
C VAL A 125 -10.45 -17.04 14.27
N PRO A 126 -11.77 -16.79 14.19
CA PRO A 126 -12.34 -15.55 14.68
C PRO A 126 -12.20 -15.49 16.21
N ASP A 127 -11.71 -14.37 16.71
CA ASP A 127 -11.72 -14.07 18.15
C ASP A 127 -13.17 -13.71 18.52
N ILE A 128 -13.85 -14.63 19.21
CA ILE A 128 -15.26 -14.49 19.58
C ILE A 128 -15.33 -13.95 21.01
N ASP A 129 -15.44 -12.65 21.15
CA ASP A 129 -15.80 -12.00 22.41
C ASP A 129 -17.27 -12.29 22.76
N VAL A 130 -17.51 -13.30 23.58
CA VAL A 130 -18.85 -13.59 24.14
C VAL A 130 -19.12 -12.61 25.29
N LYS A 131 -19.78 -11.51 25.00
CA LYS A 131 -20.33 -10.64 26.06
C LYS A 131 -21.59 -11.27 26.63
N THR A 132 -21.45 -11.95 27.76
CA THR A 132 -22.61 -12.41 28.54
C THR A 132 -23.19 -11.20 29.27
N SER A 133 -24.33 -10.70 28.82
CA SER A 133 -25.11 -9.74 29.60
C SER A 133 -25.72 -10.48 30.78
N GLY A 134 -25.05 -10.45 31.93
CA GLY A 134 -25.63 -10.89 33.18
C GLY A 134 -26.84 -10.01 33.48
N LYS A 135 -28.05 -10.58 33.47
CA LYS A 135 -29.20 -10.01 34.14
C LYS A 135 -28.90 -10.06 35.63
N GLU A 136 -28.57 -8.91 36.20
CA GLU A 136 -28.70 -8.74 37.63
C GLU A 136 -30.22 -8.65 37.93
N GLY A 137 -30.73 -9.64 38.72
CA GLY A 137 -32.03 -9.67 39.31
C GLY A 137 -32.06 -8.92 40.65
#